data_630ccea1b4ccbbb3a0bc05ab7caaa62f
#
_entry.id   630ccea1b4ccbbb3a0bc05ab7caaa62f
#
_cell.length_a   1.000
_cell.length_b   1.000
_cell.length_c   1.000
_cell.angle_alpha   90.00
_cell.angle_beta   90.00
_cell.angle_gamma   90.00
#
_symmetry.space_group_name_H-M   'P 1'
#
loop_
_entity.id
_entity.type
_entity.pdbx_description
1 polymer ?
#
loop_
_entity_poly.entity_id
_entity_poly.type
_entity_poly.pdbx_seq_one_letter_code
_entity_poly.pdbx_strand_id
1 'polypeptide(L)'
;MIELFSADGWLNQAIVSVNYFTWTYILVAGLVICALWFTWRTRFVQFRMIGEMVRLLGDSTGTHDEGEKHVSSFQAFAVSIASRVGTGNLAGVATAIAIGGPGAVFWMWVIALLGSATAFIESTLAQLYKRRHADSFIGGPAYYILHGMHCKWMAKLFAVLITMTFCMAYISIQSNTICGAMQKAFSIDPTWMGGALAILSLAIVFGGIQRIAKVSSVLVPMMAVSYVLLALVIIVMNIQLIPHVFRLIVENAFGFEQVAGGGLGATMMNGIKRGLFSNEAGEGSAPNIAATASTTHPVKQGLIQSLGVFTDTLLVCSCTAFIIIISGLYVNNSESGILLTQVALESEVGAAGPIFIAIAIFFFAFSSIIGNYYYGEANVRFLTQKPSAILALRVITGGVMVMFGAIASLDLVWSIGDFFMALITICNLVAILTLGKYAFRLLDDYRQQKRAGVKSPIFKRETMPDIEKDIECWGQ
;
A
#
# COMPACT_ATOMS: atom_id res chain seq x y z
N MET A 1 -31.24 3.79 10.33
CA MET A 1 -30.17 3.82 9.31
C MET A 1 -28.85 4.34 9.89
N ILE A 2 -28.88 5.36 10.75
CA ILE A 2 -27.69 5.91 11.42
C ILE A 2 -27.04 4.88 12.37
N GLU A 3 -27.83 4.09 13.12
CA GLU A 3 -27.32 3.03 14.01
C GLU A 3 -26.60 1.91 13.27
N LEU A 4 -26.93 1.64 12.01
CA LEU A 4 -26.25 0.60 11.21
C LEU A 4 -24.79 0.95 10.92
N PHE A 5 -24.47 2.23 10.80
CA PHE A 5 -23.15 2.77 10.46
C PHE A 5 -22.40 3.35 11.67
N SER A 6 -22.92 3.13 12.89
CA SER A 6 -22.25 3.49 14.13
C SER A 6 -21.21 2.43 14.55
N ALA A 7 -20.30 2.81 15.43
CA ALA A 7 -19.30 1.89 16.01
C ALA A 7 -19.96 0.70 16.74
N ASP A 8 -21.09 0.92 17.39
CA ASP A 8 -21.83 -0.10 18.16
C ASP A 8 -22.89 -0.86 17.34
N GLY A 9 -23.01 -0.56 16.04
CA GLY A 9 -23.96 -1.20 15.16
C GLY A 9 -23.67 -2.70 14.97
N TRP A 10 -24.73 -3.51 14.81
CA TRP A 10 -24.61 -4.96 14.63
C TRP A 10 -23.69 -5.35 13.45
N LEU A 11 -23.65 -4.54 12.39
CA LEU A 11 -22.79 -4.75 11.24
C LEU A 11 -21.31 -4.66 11.62
N ASN A 12 -20.94 -3.62 12.36
CA ASN A 12 -19.56 -3.46 12.83
C ASN A 12 -19.15 -4.60 13.76
N GLN A 13 -20.02 -5.01 14.70
CA GLN A 13 -19.75 -6.13 15.61
C GLN A 13 -19.54 -7.45 14.87
N ALA A 14 -20.35 -7.73 13.85
CA ALA A 14 -20.20 -8.92 13.02
C ALA A 14 -18.86 -8.89 12.26
N ILE A 15 -18.53 -7.76 11.63
CA ILE A 15 -17.26 -7.58 10.89
C ILE A 15 -16.06 -7.71 11.84
N VAL A 16 -16.10 -7.11 13.02
CA VAL A 16 -15.03 -7.19 14.03
C VAL A 16 -14.80 -8.65 14.47
N SER A 17 -15.87 -9.43 14.65
CA SER A 17 -15.76 -10.85 15.04
C SER A 17 -15.09 -11.68 13.96
N VAL A 18 -15.46 -11.48 12.69
CA VAL A 18 -14.83 -12.15 11.54
C VAL A 18 -13.38 -11.70 11.39
N ASN A 19 -13.11 -10.41 11.53
CA ASN A 19 -11.75 -9.86 11.48
C ASN A 19 -10.87 -10.49 12.56
N TYR A 20 -11.35 -10.57 13.80
CA TYR A 20 -10.58 -11.17 14.89
C TYR A 20 -10.16 -12.61 14.54
N PHE A 21 -11.09 -13.45 14.09
CA PHE A 21 -10.78 -14.83 13.69
C PHE A 21 -9.79 -14.88 12.53
N THR A 22 -10.07 -14.14 11.44
CA THR A 22 -9.29 -14.20 10.21
C THR A 22 -7.87 -13.69 10.43
N TRP A 23 -7.70 -12.57 11.13
CA TRP A 23 -6.41 -11.98 11.38
C TRP A 23 -5.58 -12.80 12.38
N THR A 24 -6.19 -13.21 13.49
CA THR A 24 -5.48 -13.91 14.56
C THR A 24 -4.99 -15.28 14.16
N TYR A 25 -5.82 -16.05 13.47
CA TYR A 25 -5.53 -17.47 13.23
C TYR A 25 -5.05 -17.78 11.80
N ILE A 26 -5.35 -16.93 10.83
CA ILE A 26 -5.06 -17.24 9.43
C ILE A 26 -4.01 -16.29 8.86
N LEU A 27 -4.29 -14.99 8.89
CA LEU A 27 -3.58 -14.03 8.06
C LEU A 27 -2.18 -13.70 8.59
N VAL A 28 -2.04 -13.45 9.89
CA VAL A 28 -0.72 -13.13 10.47
C VAL A 28 0.24 -14.30 10.27
N ALA A 29 -0.19 -15.52 10.57
CA ALA A 29 0.62 -16.71 10.34
C ALA A 29 0.94 -16.90 8.85
N GLY A 30 -0.06 -16.78 7.98
CA GLY A 30 0.10 -16.89 6.53
C GLY A 30 1.08 -15.88 5.96
N LEU A 31 0.96 -14.61 6.34
CA LEU A 31 1.87 -13.53 5.91
C LEU A 31 3.31 -13.80 6.34
N VAL A 32 3.51 -14.12 7.62
CA VAL A 32 4.86 -14.36 8.16
C VAL A 32 5.50 -15.58 7.50
N ILE A 33 4.77 -16.70 7.37
CA ILE A 33 5.27 -17.92 6.73
C ILE A 33 5.62 -17.65 5.26
N CYS A 34 4.74 -16.99 4.50
CA CYS A 34 4.99 -16.64 3.10
C CYS A 34 6.21 -15.71 2.96
N ALA A 35 6.29 -14.68 3.79
CA ALA A 35 7.37 -13.71 3.72
C ALA A 35 8.73 -14.34 4.10
N LEU A 36 8.77 -15.21 5.10
CA LEU A 36 9.97 -15.98 5.47
C LEU A 36 10.36 -16.95 4.33
N TRP A 37 9.41 -17.67 3.76
CA TRP A 37 9.62 -18.57 2.63
C TRP A 37 10.21 -17.83 1.43
N PHE A 38 9.61 -16.70 1.02
CA PHE A 38 10.11 -15.92 -0.10
C PHE A 38 11.47 -15.30 0.18
N THR A 39 11.69 -14.77 1.40
CA THR A 39 12.99 -14.25 1.82
C THR A 39 14.08 -15.32 1.70
N TRP A 40 13.83 -16.52 2.19
CA TRP A 40 14.79 -17.63 2.11
C TRP A 40 15.02 -18.10 0.66
N ARG A 41 13.94 -18.33 -0.10
CA ARG A 41 14.02 -18.82 -1.50
C ARG A 41 14.70 -17.83 -2.44
N THR A 42 14.49 -16.54 -2.24
CA THR A 42 15.15 -15.48 -3.02
C THR A 42 16.56 -15.16 -2.51
N ARG A 43 17.01 -15.85 -1.45
CA ARG A 43 18.29 -15.61 -0.78
C ARG A 43 18.41 -14.15 -0.34
N PHE A 44 17.42 -13.66 0.39
CA PHE A 44 17.37 -12.30 0.94
C PHE A 44 17.49 -11.20 -0.14
N VAL A 45 16.74 -11.33 -1.24
CA VAL A 45 16.77 -10.40 -2.38
C VAL A 45 16.60 -8.94 -1.95
N GLN A 46 15.71 -8.70 -1.00
CA GLN A 46 15.37 -7.38 -0.49
C GLN A 46 16.56 -6.66 0.19
N PHE A 47 17.52 -7.39 0.72
CA PHE A 47 18.73 -6.81 1.32
C PHE A 47 19.91 -6.81 0.36
N ARG A 48 20.09 -7.91 -0.38
CA ARG A 48 21.28 -8.10 -1.24
C ARG A 48 21.25 -7.27 -2.50
N MET A 49 20.07 -6.82 -2.95
CA MET A 49 19.90 -6.10 -4.20
C MET A 49 19.44 -4.65 -3.99
N ILE A 50 19.59 -4.07 -2.79
CA ILE A 50 19.21 -2.66 -2.50
C ILE A 50 19.90 -1.69 -3.48
N GLY A 51 21.18 -1.84 -3.73
CA GLY A 51 21.91 -0.99 -4.68
C GLY A 51 21.35 -1.08 -6.11
N GLU A 52 20.90 -2.28 -6.53
CA GLU A 52 20.25 -2.47 -7.81
C GLU A 52 18.83 -1.87 -7.83
N MET A 53 18.06 -1.98 -6.73
CA MET A 53 16.74 -1.36 -6.60
C MET A 53 16.82 0.16 -6.81
N VAL A 54 17.78 0.82 -6.13
CA VAL A 54 17.99 2.26 -6.26
C VAL A 54 18.44 2.62 -7.67
N ARG A 55 19.38 1.86 -8.26
CA ARG A 55 19.84 2.08 -9.64
C ARG A 55 18.69 2.02 -10.65
N LEU A 56 17.75 1.09 -10.46
CA LEU A 56 16.63 0.87 -11.38
C LEU A 56 15.61 2.00 -11.37
N LEU A 57 15.56 2.86 -10.34
CA LEU A 57 14.72 4.07 -10.38
C LEU A 57 15.12 5.03 -11.51
N GLY A 58 16.41 5.07 -11.84
CA GLY A 58 16.94 5.86 -12.97
C GLY A 58 17.03 5.10 -14.29
N ASP A 59 16.59 3.84 -14.35
CA ASP A 59 16.70 3.02 -15.55
C ASP A 59 15.58 3.35 -16.55
N SER A 60 15.94 4.04 -17.63
CA SER A 60 15.05 4.40 -18.74
C SER A 60 15.01 3.33 -19.84
N THR A 61 15.72 2.19 -19.68
CA THR A 61 15.77 1.13 -20.66
C THR A 61 14.46 0.33 -20.66
N GLY A 62 13.49 0.75 -21.46
CA GLY A 62 12.32 -0.02 -21.84
C GLY A 62 12.49 -0.57 -23.25
N THR A 63 11.65 -1.55 -23.62
CA THR A 63 11.47 -1.91 -25.03
C THR A 63 10.68 -0.78 -25.67
N HIS A 64 11.35 0.10 -26.39
CA HIS A 64 10.70 1.17 -27.14
C HIS A 64 10.37 0.67 -28.53
N ASP A 65 9.11 0.38 -28.79
CA ASP A 65 8.58 0.48 -30.15
C ASP A 65 8.26 1.96 -30.40
N GLU A 66 8.81 2.53 -31.45
CA GLU A 66 8.61 3.94 -31.80
C GLU A 66 7.10 4.22 -31.98
N GLY A 67 6.52 5.06 -31.11
CA GLY A 67 5.13 5.52 -31.18
C GLY A 67 4.20 5.09 -30.06
N GLU A 68 4.59 4.18 -29.18
CA GLU A 68 3.77 3.75 -28.05
C GLU A 68 4.01 4.63 -26.79
N LYS A 69 2.92 5.01 -26.11
CA LYS A 69 2.99 5.79 -24.86
C LYS A 69 3.19 4.86 -23.66
N HIS A 70 4.44 4.50 -23.40
CA HIS A 70 4.77 3.60 -22.30
C HIS A 70 4.88 4.31 -20.95
N VAL A 71 4.43 3.62 -19.89
CA VAL A 71 4.68 4.01 -18.50
C VAL A 71 6.12 3.62 -18.15
N SER A 72 6.95 4.58 -17.75
CA SER A 72 8.32 4.28 -17.30
C SER A 72 8.33 3.54 -15.96
N SER A 73 9.45 2.88 -15.65
CA SER A 73 9.66 2.22 -14.36
C SER A 73 9.48 3.17 -13.19
N PHE A 74 9.98 4.41 -13.30
CA PHE A 74 9.81 5.43 -12.28
C PHE A 74 8.36 5.91 -12.15
N GLN A 75 7.65 6.08 -13.27
CA GLN A 75 6.23 6.45 -13.20
C GLN A 75 5.38 5.36 -12.54
N ALA A 76 5.61 4.08 -12.86
CA ALA A 76 4.94 2.97 -12.19
C ALA A 76 5.26 2.94 -10.69
N PHE A 77 6.52 3.19 -10.31
CA PHE A 77 6.92 3.33 -8.91
C PHE A 77 6.20 4.50 -8.23
N ALA A 78 6.17 5.68 -8.85
CA ALA A 78 5.53 6.87 -8.29
C ALA A 78 4.02 6.67 -8.07
N VAL A 79 3.32 6.02 -9.00
CA VAL A 79 1.88 5.71 -8.82
C VAL A 79 1.69 4.66 -7.72
N SER A 80 2.58 3.66 -7.63
CA SER A 80 2.53 2.67 -6.55
C SER A 80 2.78 3.30 -5.18
N ILE A 81 3.75 4.21 -5.07
CA ILE A 81 4.00 4.98 -3.85
C ILE A 81 2.81 5.91 -3.54
N ALA A 82 2.20 6.51 -4.55
CA ALA A 82 1.01 7.36 -4.38
C ALA A 82 -0.19 6.63 -3.78
N SER A 83 -0.37 5.34 -4.09
CA SER A 83 -1.40 4.51 -3.44
C SER A 83 -1.05 4.20 -1.99
N ARG A 84 0.20 3.79 -1.73
CA ARG A 84 0.69 3.35 -0.42
C ARG A 84 0.82 4.49 0.57
N VAL A 85 1.52 5.57 0.18
CA VAL A 85 1.76 6.72 1.07
C VAL A 85 0.49 7.55 1.20
N GLY A 86 -0.25 7.29 2.26
CA GLY A 86 -1.56 7.88 2.51
C GLY A 86 -1.92 7.85 3.99
N THR A 87 -3.16 7.52 4.25
CA THR A 87 -3.69 7.37 5.62
C THR A 87 -2.90 6.36 6.45
N GLY A 88 -2.39 5.29 5.84
CA GLY A 88 -1.60 4.25 6.52
C GLY A 88 -0.39 4.80 7.26
N ASN A 89 0.35 5.69 6.62
CA ASN A 89 1.60 6.23 7.16
C ASN A 89 1.40 7.23 8.32
N LEU A 90 0.29 7.94 8.35
CA LEU A 90 0.02 8.95 9.37
C LEU A 90 -1.00 8.43 10.38
N ALA A 91 -2.24 8.17 9.97
CA ALA A 91 -3.29 7.72 10.85
C ALA A 91 -3.16 6.24 11.24
N GLY A 92 -2.69 5.38 10.31
CA GLY A 92 -2.46 3.95 10.58
C GLY A 92 -1.38 3.73 11.63
N VAL A 93 -0.24 4.42 11.53
CA VAL A 93 0.84 4.38 12.53
C VAL A 93 0.34 4.87 13.88
N ALA A 94 -0.39 5.99 13.90
CA ALA A 94 -0.96 6.52 15.14
C ALA A 94 -1.95 5.55 15.79
N THR A 95 -2.81 4.91 14.99
CA THR A 95 -3.73 3.86 15.46
C THR A 95 -2.96 2.65 16.02
N ALA A 96 -1.87 2.22 15.33
CA ALA A 96 -1.04 1.12 15.82
C ALA A 96 -0.44 1.41 17.19
N ILE A 97 0.08 2.63 17.37
CA ILE A 97 0.69 3.06 18.63
C ILE A 97 -0.37 3.27 19.73
N ALA A 98 -1.52 3.86 19.40
CA ALA A 98 -2.61 4.08 20.36
C ALA A 98 -3.16 2.76 20.95
N ILE A 99 -3.29 1.72 20.12
CA ILE A 99 -3.88 0.42 20.54
C ILE A 99 -2.80 -0.57 20.99
N GLY A 100 -1.68 -0.62 20.29
CA GLY A 100 -0.63 -1.62 20.49
C GLY A 100 0.61 -1.10 21.23
N GLY A 101 0.65 0.20 21.57
CA GLY A 101 1.82 0.83 22.17
C GLY A 101 2.98 1.02 21.17
N PRO A 102 4.10 1.61 21.61
CA PRO A 102 5.29 1.84 20.79
C PRO A 102 5.85 0.58 20.12
N GLY A 103 5.68 -0.58 20.76
CA GLY A 103 6.13 -1.88 20.25
C GLY A 103 5.47 -2.29 18.93
N ALA A 104 4.29 -1.75 18.59
CA ALA A 104 3.65 -1.99 17.32
C ALA A 104 4.53 -1.54 16.13
N VAL A 105 5.33 -0.49 16.31
CA VAL A 105 6.28 0.01 15.31
C VAL A 105 7.34 -1.02 14.95
N PHE A 106 7.84 -1.76 15.93
CA PHE A 106 8.78 -2.87 15.70
C PHE A 106 8.18 -3.92 14.76
N TRP A 107 6.92 -4.31 15.01
CA TRP A 107 6.24 -5.30 14.18
C TRP A 107 5.87 -4.76 12.79
N MET A 108 5.62 -3.45 12.66
CA MET A 108 5.52 -2.79 11.34
C MET A 108 6.84 -2.92 10.57
N TRP A 109 7.99 -2.69 11.21
CA TRP A 109 9.30 -2.87 10.57
C TRP A 109 9.54 -4.32 10.17
N VAL A 110 9.25 -5.26 11.06
CA VAL A 110 9.43 -6.71 10.77
C VAL A 110 8.61 -7.12 9.55
N ILE A 111 7.32 -6.76 9.50
CA ILE A 111 6.48 -7.15 8.36
C ILE A 111 6.88 -6.42 7.07
N ALA A 112 7.42 -5.22 7.13
CA ALA A 112 7.94 -4.52 5.96
C ALA A 112 9.24 -5.18 5.44
N LEU A 113 10.19 -5.49 6.34
CA LEU A 113 11.45 -6.16 5.98
C LEU A 113 11.21 -7.52 5.32
N LEU A 114 10.29 -8.30 5.86
CA LEU A 114 9.93 -9.62 5.33
C LEU A 114 9.00 -9.51 4.11
N GLY A 115 7.97 -8.66 4.18
CA GLY A 115 6.97 -8.45 3.13
C GLY A 115 7.56 -7.87 1.85
N SER A 116 8.70 -7.18 1.93
CA SER A 116 9.42 -6.68 0.75
C SER A 116 9.81 -7.81 -0.22
N ALA A 117 10.13 -9.03 0.26
CA ALA A 117 10.32 -10.19 -0.59
C ALA A 117 9.01 -10.66 -1.24
N THR A 118 7.89 -10.55 -0.53
CA THR A 118 6.55 -10.85 -1.08
C THR A 118 6.19 -9.88 -2.21
N ALA A 119 6.39 -8.58 -1.99
CA ALA A 119 6.19 -7.55 -3.01
C ALA A 119 7.07 -7.76 -4.26
N PHE A 120 8.30 -8.25 -4.06
CA PHE A 120 9.18 -8.68 -5.16
C PHE A 120 8.54 -9.79 -5.99
N ILE A 121 8.03 -10.85 -5.35
CA ILE A 121 7.43 -12.00 -6.04
C ILE A 121 6.20 -11.58 -6.83
N GLU A 122 5.22 -10.94 -6.17
CA GLU A 122 3.95 -10.58 -6.81
C GLU A 122 4.13 -9.61 -7.99
N SER A 123 5.04 -8.64 -7.88
CA SER A 123 5.30 -7.67 -8.94
C SER A 123 6.10 -8.27 -10.09
N THR A 124 7.01 -9.21 -9.81
CA THR A 124 7.71 -9.99 -10.86
C THR A 124 6.73 -10.86 -11.64
N LEU A 125 5.80 -11.54 -10.96
CA LEU A 125 4.75 -12.34 -11.61
C LEU A 125 3.80 -11.48 -12.44
N ALA A 126 3.42 -10.30 -11.95
CA ALA A 126 2.55 -9.39 -12.69
C ALA A 126 3.19 -8.91 -13.98
N GLN A 127 4.49 -8.64 -13.97
CA GLN A 127 5.26 -8.32 -15.17
C GLN A 127 5.37 -9.53 -16.11
N LEU A 128 5.62 -10.72 -15.59
CA LEU A 128 5.71 -11.94 -16.41
C LEU A 128 4.44 -12.21 -17.20
N TYR A 129 3.27 -12.10 -16.55
CA TYR A 129 1.95 -12.40 -17.12
C TYR A 129 1.19 -11.18 -17.64
N LYS A 130 1.85 -10.04 -17.83
CA LYS A 130 1.21 -8.84 -18.40
C LYS A 130 0.70 -9.08 -19.81
N ARG A 131 -0.33 -8.29 -20.20
CA ARG A 131 -0.98 -8.36 -21.51
C ARG A 131 -0.90 -7.00 -22.22
N ARG A 132 -0.94 -7.01 -23.55
CA ARG A 132 -1.09 -5.77 -24.32
C ARG A 132 -2.53 -5.26 -24.20
N HIS A 133 -2.68 -3.98 -24.01
CA HIS A 133 -3.97 -3.31 -23.95
C HIS A 133 -3.87 -1.92 -24.55
N ALA A 134 -4.48 -1.72 -25.73
CA ALA A 134 -4.28 -0.52 -26.54
C ALA A 134 -2.77 -0.19 -26.67
N ASP A 135 -2.38 1.04 -26.37
CA ASP A 135 -1.00 1.53 -26.46
C ASP A 135 -0.18 1.30 -25.17
N SER A 136 -0.59 0.37 -24.30
CA SER A 136 0.05 0.14 -23.01
C SER A 136 -0.03 -1.32 -22.56
N PHE A 137 0.42 -1.61 -21.34
CA PHE A 137 0.31 -2.91 -20.73
C PHE A 137 -0.71 -2.90 -19.57
N ILE A 138 -1.34 -4.05 -19.35
CA ILE A 138 -2.22 -4.32 -18.22
C ILE A 138 -1.85 -5.67 -17.61
N GLY A 139 -2.03 -5.82 -16.29
CA GLY A 139 -1.71 -7.05 -15.57
C GLY A 139 -2.09 -6.96 -14.11
N GLY A 140 -1.49 -7.80 -13.30
CA GLY A 140 -1.76 -7.90 -11.87
C GLY A 140 -2.24 -9.29 -11.47
N PRO A 141 -2.71 -9.50 -10.24
CA PRO A 141 -3.05 -10.83 -9.73
C PRO A 141 -4.14 -11.54 -10.52
N ALA A 142 -5.19 -10.84 -10.96
CA ALA A 142 -6.23 -11.47 -11.79
C ALA A 142 -5.65 -12.12 -13.05
N TYR A 143 -4.62 -11.49 -13.65
CA TYR A 143 -3.98 -11.99 -14.86
C TYR A 143 -3.05 -13.18 -14.59
N TYR A 144 -2.19 -13.12 -13.55
CA TYR A 144 -1.33 -14.28 -13.26
C TYR A 144 -2.12 -15.46 -12.65
N ILE A 145 -3.24 -15.22 -11.95
CA ILE A 145 -4.15 -16.29 -11.54
C ILE A 145 -4.81 -16.94 -12.77
N LEU A 146 -5.28 -16.12 -13.73
CA LEU A 146 -5.92 -16.63 -14.93
C LEU A 146 -4.97 -17.43 -15.82
N HIS A 147 -3.79 -16.88 -16.10
CA HIS A 147 -2.86 -17.43 -17.08
C HIS A 147 -1.78 -18.33 -16.48
N GLY A 148 -1.37 -18.10 -15.23
CA GLY A 148 -0.36 -18.91 -14.56
C GLY A 148 -0.94 -20.11 -13.79
N MET A 149 -2.10 -19.91 -13.12
CA MET A 149 -2.81 -20.99 -12.42
C MET A 149 -3.93 -21.63 -13.23
N HIS A 150 -4.33 -21.03 -14.36
CA HIS A 150 -5.48 -21.42 -15.18
C HIS A 150 -6.80 -21.48 -14.40
N CYS A 151 -6.94 -20.68 -13.34
CA CYS A 151 -8.07 -20.70 -12.41
C CYS A 151 -8.99 -19.48 -12.61
N LYS A 152 -9.97 -19.62 -13.54
CA LYS A 152 -10.87 -18.53 -13.95
C LYS A 152 -11.73 -17.97 -12.80
N TRP A 153 -12.24 -18.85 -11.93
CA TRP A 153 -13.12 -18.42 -10.83
C TRP A 153 -12.34 -17.59 -9.80
N MET A 154 -11.13 -18.01 -9.44
CA MET A 154 -10.28 -17.31 -8.49
C MET A 154 -9.79 -15.97 -9.06
N ALA A 155 -9.48 -15.89 -10.36
CA ALA A 155 -9.13 -14.65 -11.03
C ALA A 155 -10.28 -13.62 -10.97
N LYS A 156 -11.52 -14.07 -11.23
CA LYS A 156 -12.71 -13.21 -11.10
C LYS A 156 -12.97 -12.80 -9.65
N LEU A 157 -12.83 -13.75 -8.71
CA LEU A 157 -12.97 -13.46 -7.28
C LEU A 157 -11.96 -12.39 -6.85
N PHE A 158 -10.69 -12.54 -7.20
CA PHE A 158 -9.66 -11.54 -6.90
C PHE A 158 -10.03 -10.17 -7.48
N ALA A 159 -10.45 -10.11 -8.74
CA ALA A 159 -10.83 -8.85 -9.39
C ALA A 159 -12.02 -8.15 -8.70
N VAL A 160 -12.98 -8.90 -8.18
CA VAL A 160 -14.07 -8.35 -7.35
C VAL A 160 -13.52 -7.87 -6.00
N LEU A 161 -12.74 -8.69 -5.32
CA LEU A 161 -12.20 -8.36 -4.01
C LEU A 161 -11.32 -7.11 -4.03
N ILE A 162 -10.41 -6.98 -5.02
CA ILE A 162 -9.56 -5.78 -5.12
C ILE A 162 -10.40 -4.51 -5.39
N THR A 163 -11.46 -4.63 -6.20
CA THR A 163 -12.37 -3.52 -6.45
C THR A 163 -13.10 -3.10 -5.16
N MET A 164 -13.60 -4.07 -4.37
CA MET A 164 -14.25 -3.79 -3.09
C MET A 164 -13.26 -3.19 -2.07
N THR A 165 -12.05 -3.73 -1.99
CA THR A 165 -11.02 -3.27 -1.06
C THR A 165 -10.59 -1.84 -1.39
N PHE A 166 -10.11 -1.61 -2.61
CA PHE A 166 -9.47 -0.36 -2.97
C PHE A 166 -10.47 0.73 -3.34
N CYS A 167 -11.49 0.42 -4.15
CA CYS A 167 -12.46 1.42 -4.60
C CYS A 167 -13.58 1.71 -3.60
N MET A 168 -13.78 0.88 -2.60
CA MET A 168 -14.83 1.13 -1.60
C MET A 168 -14.22 1.32 -0.20
N ALA A 169 -13.64 0.28 0.39
CA ALA A 169 -13.16 0.33 1.76
C ALA A 169 -12.02 1.35 1.95
N TYR A 170 -10.94 1.24 1.15
CA TYR A 170 -9.77 2.11 1.33
C TYR A 170 -10.05 3.56 0.96
N ILE A 171 -10.86 3.83 -0.06
CA ILE A 171 -11.29 5.21 -0.37
C ILE A 171 -12.08 5.83 0.77
N SER A 172 -12.95 5.06 1.42
CA SER A 172 -13.68 5.54 2.59
C SER A 172 -12.75 5.89 3.75
N ILE A 173 -11.70 5.08 4.01
CA ILE A 173 -10.69 5.38 5.03
C ILE A 173 -9.93 6.66 4.69
N GLN A 174 -9.52 6.83 3.43
CA GLN A 174 -8.79 8.04 3.00
C GLN A 174 -9.66 9.30 3.18
N SER A 175 -10.93 9.24 2.74
CA SER A 175 -11.87 10.35 2.89
C SER A 175 -12.15 10.69 4.36
N ASN A 176 -12.40 9.67 5.20
CA ASN A 176 -12.63 9.86 6.64
C ASN A 176 -11.46 10.59 7.30
N THR A 177 -10.24 10.15 6.99
CA THR A 177 -9.02 10.73 7.56
C THR A 177 -8.80 12.18 7.12
N ILE A 178 -9.04 12.50 5.83
CA ILE A 178 -8.96 13.88 5.34
C ILE A 178 -9.98 14.76 6.07
N CYS A 179 -11.24 14.31 6.12
CA CYS A 179 -12.33 15.09 6.74
C CYS A 179 -12.07 15.32 8.24
N GLY A 180 -11.62 14.30 8.98
CA GLY A 180 -11.26 14.43 10.39
C GLY A 180 -10.11 15.42 10.62
N ALA A 181 -9.05 15.34 9.82
CA ALA A 181 -7.92 16.27 9.92
C ALA A 181 -8.30 17.71 9.59
N MET A 182 -9.14 17.93 8.57
CA MET A 182 -9.62 19.26 8.18
C MET A 182 -10.59 19.84 9.21
N GLN A 183 -11.41 19.00 9.84
CA GLN A 183 -12.28 19.43 10.94
C GLN A 183 -11.45 19.91 12.13
N LYS A 184 -10.41 19.17 12.53
CA LYS A 184 -9.55 19.55 13.66
C LYS A 184 -8.75 20.82 13.39
N ALA A 185 -8.18 20.98 12.19
CA ALA A 185 -7.29 22.09 11.86
C ALA A 185 -8.03 23.39 11.49
N PHE A 186 -9.17 23.28 10.80
CA PHE A 186 -9.86 24.41 10.19
C PHE A 186 -11.34 24.53 10.58
N SER A 187 -11.85 23.64 11.44
CA SER A 187 -13.28 23.56 11.83
C SER A 187 -14.24 23.40 10.63
N ILE A 188 -13.76 22.77 9.54
CA ILE A 188 -14.59 22.49 8.38
C ILE A 188 -15.46 21.27 8.68
N ASP A 189 -16.79 21.40 8.46
CA ASP A 189 -17.72 20.29 8.64
C ASP A 189 -17.37 19.14 7.67
N PRO A 190 -17.31 17.86 8.16
CA PRO A 190 -16.98 16.71 7.33
C PRO A 190 -17.85 16.52 6.09
N THR A 191 -19.13 16.91 6.16
CA THR A 191 -20.07 16.77 5.03
C THR A 191 -19.68 17.72 3.89
N TRP A 192 -19.35 18.96 4.20
CA TRP A 192 -18.90 19.93 3.20
C TRP A 192 -17.54 19.56 2.62
N MET A 193 -16.63 19.12 3.49
CA MET A 193 -15.31 18.66 3.04
C MET A 193 -15.44 17.42 2.15
N GLY A 194 -16.27 16.45 2.52
CA GLY A 194 -16.56 15.26 1.73
C GLY A 194 -17.17 15.59 0.37
N GLY A 195 -18.09 16.56 0.31
CA GLY A 195 -18.67 17.05 -0.95
C GLY A 195 -17.61 17.67 -1.88
N ALA A 196 -16.76 18.55 -1.35
CA ALA A 196 -15.65 19.13 -2.11
C ALA A 196 -14.67 18.06 -2.61
N LEU A 197 -14.31 17.10 -1.74
CA LEU A 197 -13.43 16.00 -2.07
C LEU A 197 -14.04 15.08 -3.14
N ALA A 198 -15.35 14.81 -3.08
CA ALA A 198 -16.05 14.02 -4.10
C ALA A 198 -16.01 14.69 -5.48
N ILE A 199 -16.31 16.00 -5.54
CA ILE A 199 -16.22 16.77 -6.78
C ILE A 199 -14.81 16.72 -7.37
N LEU A 200 -13.79 16.94 -6.52
CA LEU A 200 -12.38 16.92 -6.95
C LEU A 200 -11.96 15.52 -7.44
N SER A 201 -12.35 14.47 -6.70
CA SER A 201 -12.08 13.07 -7.07
C SER A 201 -12.71 12.72 -8.41
N LEU A 202 -13.98 13.05 -8.62
CA LEU A 202 -14.66 12.82 -9.89
C LEU A 202 -13.97 13.58 -11.03
N ALA A 203 -13.61 14.86 -10.84
CA ALA A 203 -12.95 15.66 -11.88
C ALA A 203 -11.61 15.03 -12.36
N ILE A 204 -10.85 14.37 -11.46
CA ILE A 204 -9.59 13.71 -11.84
C ILE A 204 -9.85 12.33 -12.44
N VAL A 205 -10.72 11.53 -11.82
CA VAL A 205 -11.03 10.16 -12.26
C VAL A 205 -11.58 10.13 -13.69
N PHE A 206 -12.37 11.13 -14.10
CA PHE A 206 -12.82 11.27 -15.48
C PHE A 206 -11.69 11.62 -16.46
N GLY A 207 -10.52 12.08 -15.99
CA GLY A 207 -9.35 12.39 -16.81
C GLY A 207 -8.50 11.19 -17.23
N GLY A 208 -8.75 9.99 -16.70
CA GLY A 208 -8.07 8.74 -17.05
C GLY A 208 -6.66 8.58 -16.47
N ILE A 209 -6.06 7.39 -16.73
CA ILE A 209 -4.79 6.95 -16.12
C ILE A 209 -3.60 7.88 -16.35
N GLN A 210 -3.49 8.51 -17.52
CA GLN A 210 -2.37 9.40 -17.83
C GLN A 210 -2.37 10.66 -16.96
N ARG A 211 -3.57 11.20 -16.68
CA ARG A 211 -3.72 12.35 -15.77
C ARG A 211 -3.40 11.96 -14.34
N ILE A 212 -3.85 10.78 -13.92
CA ILE A 212 -3.54 10.20 -12.61
C ILE A 212 -2.03 10.07 -12.43
N ALA A 213 -1.35 9.40 -13.36
CA ALA A 213 0.10 9.19 -13.30
C ALA A 213 0.88 10.51 -13.27
N LYS A 214 0.47 11.51 -14.07
CA LYS A 214 1.11 12.84 -14.11
C LYS A 214 0.95 13.59 -12.78
N VAL A 215 -0.23 13.58 -12.19
CA VAL A 215 -0.49 14.24 -10.90
C VAL A 215 0.30 13.56 -9.79
N SER A 216 0.23 12.22 -9.69
CA SER A 216 0.92 11.45 -8.66
C SER A 216 2.44 11.55 -8.74
N SER A 217 3.03 11.57 -9.95
CA SER A 217 4.49 11.63 -10.13
C SER A 217 5.14 12.92 -9.64
N VAL A 218 4.37 14.00 -9.50
CA VAL A 218 4.86 15.29 -9.00
C VAL A 218 4.50 15.48 -7.53
N LEU A 219 3.24 15.23 -7.19
CA LEU A 219 2.66 15.58 -5.91
C LEU A 219 3.21 14.70 -4.78
N VAL A 220 3.32 13.39 -5.02
CA VAL A 220 3.74 12.44 -3.99
C VAL A 220 5.20 12.61 -3.57
N PRO A 221 6.20 12.68 -4.47
CA PRO A 221 7.57 12.93 -4.05
C PRO A 221 7.75 14.25 -3.30
N MET A 222 7.07 15.32 -3.75
CA MET A 222 7.13 16.61 -3.08
C MET A 222 6.62 16.53 -1.63
N MET A 223 5.48 15.88 -1.43
CA MET A 223 4.88 15.73 -0.11
C MET A 223 5.70 14.80 0.79
N ALA A 224 6.17 13.67 0.27
CA ALA A 224 6.99 12.72 1.02
C ALA A 224 8.29 13.39 1.50
N VAL A 225 8.96 14.13 0.63
CA VAL A 225 10.18 14.86 0.99
C VAL A 225 9.89 15.92 2.05
N SER A 226 8.83 16.73 1.89
CA SER A 226 8.46 17.76 2.88
C SER A 226 8.16 17.16 4.26
N TYR A 227 7.43 16.05 4.29
CA TYR A 227 7.09 15.35 5.53
C TYR A 227 8.33 14.75 6.21
N VAL A 228 9.19 14.07 5.44
CA VAL A 228 10.44 13.48 5.95
C VAL A 228 11.37 14.58 6.48
N LEU A 229 11.49 15.72 5.79
CA LEU A 229 12.31 16.85 6.25
C LEU A 229 11.79 17.41 7.57
N LEU A 230 10.46 17.59 7.72
CA LEU A 230 9.88 18.03 8.98
C LEU A 230 10.18 17.04 10.11
N ALA A 231 9.96 15.75 9.86
CA ALA A 231 10.26 14.71 10.85
C ALA A 231 11.75 14.70 11.24
N LEU A 232 12.66 14.86 10.29
CA LEU A 232 14.09 14.97 10.56
C LEU A 232 14.43 16.18 11.43
N VAL A 233 13.80 17.33 11.19
CA VAL A 233 13.97 18.51 12.05
C VAL A 233 13.56 18.18 13.49
N ILE A 234 12.39 17.57 13.70
CA ILE A 234 11.93 17.20 15.03
C ILE A 234 12.87 16.18 15.69
N ILE A 235 13.33 15.17 14.95
CA ILE A 235 14.29 14.18 15.43
C ILE A 235 15.61 14.85 15.86
N VAL A 236 16.11 15.79 15.07
CA VAL A 236 17.34 16.52 15.41
C VAL A 236 17.15 17.41 16.63
N MET A 237 16.00 18.10 16.75
CA MET A 237 15.67 18.91 17.93
C MET A 237 15.59 18.06 19.21
N ASN A 238 15.16 16.80 19.09
CA ASN A 238 14.96 15.85 20.17
C ASN A 238 15.99 14.69 20.15
N ILE A 239 17.20 14.93 19.63
CA ILE A 239 18.21 13.88 19.39
C ILE A 239 18.55 13.07 20.65
N GLN A 240 18.47 13.70 21.82
CA GLN A 240 18.73 13.06 23.12
C GLN A 240 17.68 12.01 23.50
N LEU A 241 16.44 12.14 22.98
CA LEU A 241 15.35 11.20 23.24
C LEU A 241 15.39 9.97 22.31
N ILE A 242 16.12 10.03 21.20
CA ILE A 242 16.14 8.98 20.18
C ILE A 242 16.57 7.61 20.75
N PRO A 243 17.62 7.50 21.57
CA PRO A 243 17.96 6.20 22.21
C PRO A 243 16.84 5.66 23.08
N HIS A 244 16.11 6.54 23.79
CA HIS A 244 14.97 6.17 24.60
C HIS A 244 13.79 5.70 23.75
N VAL A 245 13.50 6.38 22.63
CA VAL A 245 12.46 5.97 21.66
C VAL A 245 12.72 4.57 21.12
N PHE A 246 13.94 4.29 20.67
CA PHE A 246 14.31 2.94 20.20
C PHE A 246 14.16 1.89 21.31
N ARG A 247 14.57 2.22 22.53
CA ARG A 247 14.41 1.34 23.68
C ARG A 247 12.94 1.05 23.94
N LEU A 248 12.06 2.06 23.99
CA LEU A 248 10.61 1.91 24.16
C LEU A 248 10.02 1.00 23.06
N ILE A 249 10.39 1.21 21.79
CA ILE A 249 9.90 0.40 20.68
C ILE A 249 10.28 -1.07 20.88
N VAL A 250 11.53 -1.37 21.23
CA VAL A 250 12.00 -2.75 21.39
C VAL A 250 11.44 -3.41 22.67
N GLU A 251 11.48 -2.72 23.82
CA GLU A 251 10.99 -3.26 25.10
C GLU A 251 9.48 -3.55 25.04
N ASN A 252 8.70 -2.64 24.47
CA ASN A 252 7.25 -2.84 24.33
C ASN A 252 6.90 -3.89 23.26
N ALA A 253 7.76 -4.10 22.25
CA ALA A 253 7.53 -5.12 21.22
C ALA A 253 7.50 -6.54 21.78
N PHE A 254 8.18 -6.79 22.90
CA PHE A 254 8.32 -8.10 23.55
C PHE A 254 7.63 -8.16 24.93
N GLY A 255 6.86 -7.12 25.29
CA GLY A 255 6.06 -7.11 26.51
C GLY A 255 6.86 -6.91 27.81
N PHE A 256 8.10 -6.41 27.73
CA PHE A 256 8.94 -6.16 28.91
C PHE A 256 8.43 -4.98 29.75
N GLU A 257 7.75 -3.99 29.12
CA GLU A 257 7.00 -2.93 29.79
C GLU A 257 5.68 -2.69 29.04
N GLN A 258 4.56 -2.92 29.70
CA GLN A 258 3.24 -2.63 29.13
C GLN A 258 2.88 -1.17 29.44
N VAL A 259 3.20 -0.24 28.54
CA VAL A 259 2.93 1.20 28.71
C VAL A 259 1.51 1.58 28.28
N ALA A 260 0.86 0.78 27.44
CA ALA A 260 -0.54 0.99 27.04
C ALA A 260 -1.24 -0.37 26.96
N GLY A 261 -2.30 -0.55 27.67
CA GLY A 261 -3.31 -1.62 27.82
C GLY A 261 -3.45 -2.79 26.84
N GLY A 262 -2.53 -2.97 25.90
CA GLY A 262 -2.55 -4.08 24.96
C GLY A 262 -1.48 -5.13 25.30
N GLY A 263 -1.88 -6.39 25.52
CA GLY A 263 -0.92 -7.49 25.66
C GLY A 263 -0.08 -7.69 24.39
N LEU A 264 1.04 -8.44 24.48
CA LEU A 264 1.96 -8.75 23.37
C LEU A 264 1.24 -9.11 22.06
N GLY A 265 0.15 -9.86 22.12
CA GLY A 265 -0.66 -10.22 20.97
C GLY A 265 -1.31 -9.02 20.27
N ALA A 266 -1.81 -8.05 21.02
CA ALA A 266 -2.41 -6.84 20.46
C ALA A 266 -1.34 -5.93 19.82
N THR A 267 -0.17 -5.79 20.45
CA THR A 267 0.97 -5.04 19.91
C THR A 267 1.42 -5.61 18.56
N MET A 268 1.67 -6.92 18.50
CA MET A 268 2.07 -7.60 17.28
C MET A 268 0.98 -7.51 16.20
N MET A 269 -0.27 -7.77 16.57
CA MET A 269 -1.42 -7.77 15.66
C MET A 269 -1.61 -6.39 15.00
N ASN A 270 -1.62 -5.32 15.81
CA ASN A 270 -1.81 -3.97 15.29
C ASN A 270 -0.61 -3.51 14.47
N GLY A 271 0.61 -3.85 14.87
CA GLY A 271 1.81 -3.57 14.07
C GLY A 271 1.76 -4.24 12.70
N ILE A 272 1.42 -5.52 12.63
CA ILE A 272 1.31 -6.26 11.38
C ILE A 272 0.15 -5.73 10.51
N LYS A 273 -1.03 -5.52 11.09
CA LYS A 273 -2.20 -4.98 10.36
C LYS A 273 -1.91 -3.61 9.73
N ARG A 274 -1.45 -2.67 10.55
CA ARG A 274 -1.21 -1.30 10.07
C ARG A 274 0.02 -1.22 9.19
N GLY A 275 1.02 -2.08 9.41
CA GLY A 275 2.16 -2.24 8.51
C GLY A 275 1.73 -2.75 7.13
N LEU A 276 0.91 -3.79 7.06
CA LEU A 276 0.37 -4.32 5.81
C LEU A 276 -0.49 -3.28 5.09
N PHE A 277 -1.43 -2.63 5.79
CA PHE A 277 -2.26 -1.57 5.23
C PHE A 277 -1.45 -0.42 4.61
N SER A 278 -0.30 -0.09 5.21
CA SER A 278 0.58 0.96 4.70
C SER A 278 1.36 0.51 3.46
N ASN A 279 2.04 -0.63 3.53
CA ASN A 279 2.97 -1.05 2.47
C ASN A 279 2.36 -1.96 1.40
N GLU A 280 1.14 -2.47 1.62
CA GLU A 280 0.36 -3.31 0.69
C GLU A 280 1.09 -4.59 0.22
N ALA A 281 2.14 -5.04 0.91
CA ALA A 281 2.97 -6.17 0.47
C ALA A 281 2.25 -7.51 0.65
N GLY A 282 1.86 -8.13 -0.44
CA GLY A 282 1.10 -9.40 -0.45
C GLY A 282 -0.41 -9.21 -0.65
N GLU A 283 -0.91 -7.97 -0.71
CA GLU A 283 -2.31 -7.69 -1.06
C GLU A 283 -2.60 -7.85 -2.56
N GLY A 284 -1.55 -7.75 -3.39
CA GLY A 284 -1.71 -7.82 -4.84
C GLY A 284 -2.15 -6.51 -5.50
N SER A 285 -2.02 -5.39 -4.84
CA SER A 285 -2.37 -4.05 -5.35
C SER A 285 -1.29 -3.50 -6.28
N ALA A 286 -0.07 -3.34 -5.75
CA ALA A 286 1.08 -2.85 -6.50
C ALA A 286 1.38 -3.61 -7.80
N PRO A 287 1.18 -4.93 -7.89
CA PRO A 287 1.28 -5.69 -9.14
C PRO A 287 0.48 -5.11 -10.31
N ASN A 288 -0.69 -4.50 -10.06
CA ASN A 288 -1.51 -3.93 -11.13
C ASN A 288 -0.81 -2.76 -11.84
N ILE A 289 -0.11 -1.91 -11.10
CA ILE A 289 0.65 -0.81 -11.70
C ILE A 289 2.04 -1.26 -12.15
N ALA A 290 2.67 -2.18 -11.42
CA ALA A 290 3.95 -2.76 -11.82
C ALA A 290 3.89 -3.39 -13.23
N ALA A 291 2.78 -4.04 -13.57
CA ALA A 291 2.56 -4.64 -14.88
C ALA A 291 2.53 -3.62 -16.03
N THR A 292 2.13 -2.38 -15.77
CA THR A 292 2.03 -1.35 -16.83
C THR A 292 3.38 -0.82 -17.31
N ALA A 293 4.43 -1.04 -16.51
CA ALA A 293 5.75 -0.55 -16.85
C ALA A 293 6.37 -1.27 -18.05
N SER A 294 6.98 -0.49 -18.95
CA SER A 294 7.84 -1.02 -19.99
C SER A 294 9.22 -1.29 -19.41
N THR A 295 9.65 -2.56 -19.42
CA THR A 295 10.93 -3.00 -18.88
C THR A 295 11.51 -4.11 -19.72
N THR A 296 12.82 -4.31 -19.69
CA THR A 296 13.50 -5.39 -20.42
C THR A 296 13.49 -6.73 -19.68
N HIS A 297 13.15 -6.74 -18.39
CA HIS A 297 13.14 -7.95 -17.57
C HIS A 297 12.12 -7.84 -16.42
N PRO A 298 11.27 -8.87 -16.15
CA PRO A 298 10.25 -8.83 -15.09
C PRO A 298 10.80 -8.49 -13.70
N VAL A 299 11.98 -8.97 -13.36
CA VAL A 299 12.65 -8.76 -12.06
C VAL A 299 12.89 -7.29 -11.76
N LYS A 300 13.06 -6.43 -12.77
CA LYS A 300 13.28 -4.99 -12.54
C LYS A 300 12.14 -4.37 -11.76
N GLN A 301 10.90 -4.65 -12.15
CA GLN A 301 9.73 -4.14 -11.42
C GLN A 301 9.56 -4.81 -10.05
N GLY A 302 9.85 -6.09 -9.93
CA GLY A 302 9.90 -6.75 -8.62
C GLY A 302 10.83 -6.04 -7.63
N LEU A 303 12.04 -5.70 -8.08
CA LEU A 303 13.03 -4.97 -7.27
C LEU A 303 12.56 -3.55 -6.90
N ILE A 304 12.00 -2.83 -7.86
CA ILE A 304 11.50 -1.46 -7.64
C ILE A 304 10.34 -1.45 -6.64
N GLN A 305 9.39 -2.39 -6.75
CA GLN A 305 8.26 -2.47 -5.83
C GLN A 305 8.68 -2.95 -4.43
N SER A 306 9.69 -3.78 -4.34
CA SER A 306 10.34 -4.16 -3.07
C SER A 306 10.94 -2.94 -2.35
N LEU A 307 11.61 -2.03 -3.09
CA LEU A 307 12.09 -0.76 -2.55
C LEU A 307 10.94 0.14 -2.07
N GLY A 308 9.79 0.10 -2.76
CA GLY A 308 8.59 0.83 -2.36
C GLY A 308 8.12 0.49 -0.95
N VAL A 309 8.16 -0.78 -0.55
CA VAL A 309 7.83 -1.23 0.81
C VAL A 309 8.77 -0.60 1.86
N PHE A 310 10.07 -0.54 1.56
CA PHE A 310 11.03 0.09 2.46
C PHE A 310 10.81 1.60 2.57
N THR A 311 10.62 2.28 1.45
CA THR A 311 10.36 3.72 1.42
C THR A 311 9.10 4.08 2.20
N ASP A 312 8.04 3.30 2.05
CA ASP A 312 6.79 3.52 2.75
C ASP A 312 6.95 3.31 4.26
N THR A 313 7.33 2.12 4.68
CA THR A 313 7.23 1.75 6.09
C THR A 313 8.48 2.10 6.90
N LEU A 314 9.69 1.79 6.39
CA LEU A 314 10.91 2.07 7.16
C LEU A 314 11.27 3.55 7.17
N LEU A 315 10.83 4.32 6.16
CA LEU A 315 11.10 5.76 6.14
C LEU A 315 9.87 6.56 6.60
N VAL A 316 8.76 6.55 5.84
CA VAL A 316 7.64 7.47 6.10
C VAL A 316 6.88 7.10 7.38
N CYS A 317 6.54 5.82 7.60
CA CYS A 317 5.89 5.40 8.86
C CYS A 317 6.77 5.63 10.08
N SER A 318 8.10 5.43 9.96
CA SER A 318 9.02 5.69 11.07
C SER A 318 9.06 7.17 11.45
N CYS A 319 8.96 8.08 10.47
CA CYS A 319 8.84 9.51 10.76
C CYS A 319 7.65 9.81 11.67
N THR A 320 6.48 9.29 11.32
CA THR A 320 5.26 9.45 12.13
C THR A 320 5.42 8.81 13.51
N ALA A 321 5.97 7.59 13.57
CA ALA A 321 6.18 6.88 14.82
C ALA A 321 7.09 7.67 15.77
N PHE A 322 8.19 8.22 15.28
CA PHE A 322 9.10 9.02 16.10
C PHE A 322 8.42 10.31 16.61
N ILE A 323 7.69 11.03 15.76
CA ILE A 323 6.94 12.22 16.19
C ILE A 323 5.98 11.88 17.34
N ILE A 324 5.19 10.82 17.18
CA ILE A 324 4.20 10.42 18.20
C ILE A 324 4.87 9.93 19.49
N ILE A 325 5.93 9.14 19.40
CA ILE A 325 6.60 8.59 20.59
C ILE A 325 7.37 9.68 21.33
N ILE A 326 8.04 10.58 20.62
CA ILE A 326 8.75 11.75 21.22
C ILE A 326 7.79 12.62 21.99
N SER A 327 6.60 12.90 21.46
CA SER A 327 5.60 13.73 22.14
C SER A 327 5.09 13.14 23.46
N GLY A 328 5.16 11.81 23.62
CA GLY A 328 4.64 11.09 24.80
C GLY A 328 3.12 11.09 24.94
N LEU A 329 2.38 11.77 24.04
CA LEU A 329 0.94 11.99 24.17
C LEU A 329 0.08 10.74 23.90
N TYR A 330 0.66 9.68 23.35
CA TYR A 330 -0.04 8.41 23.10
C TYR A 330 -0.47 7.67 24.39
N VAL A 331 0.11 7.98 25.55
CA VAL A 331 -0.15 7.29 26.82
C VAL A 331 -1.47 7.73 27.47
N ASN A 332 -1.76 9.03 27.46
CA ASN A 332 -2.87 9.63 28.21
C ASN A 332 -3.88 10.36 27.34
N ASN A 333 -3.84 10.16 26.01
CA ASN A 333 -4.72 10.84 25.08
C ASN A 333 -5.81 9.87 24.59
N SER A 334 -7.06 10.33 24.55
CA SER A 334 -8.18 9.59 23.96
C SER A 334 -8.22 9.67 22.44
N GLU A 335 -7.38 10.51 21.84
CA GLU A 335 -7.32 10.68 20.39
C GLU A 335 -6.64 9.48 19.70
N SER A 336 -7.12 9.13 18.54
CA SER A 336 -6.57 8.04 17.71
C SER A 336 -6.49 8.46 16.24
N GLY A 337 -5.83 7.63 15.44
CA GLY A 337 -5.69 7.92 14.02
C GLY A 337 -5.00 9.25 13.76
N ILE A 338 -5.51 10.00 12.78
CA ILE A 338 -4.88 11.26 12.34
C ILE A 338 -4.88 12.34 13.43
N LEU A 339 -5.87 12.33 14.32
CA LEU A 339 -5.98 13.32 15.39
C LEU A 339 -4.81 13.19 16.37
N LEU A 340 -4.39 11.97 16.71
CA LEU A 340 -3.21 11.75 17.55
C LEU A 340 -1.93 12.30 16.87
N THR A 341 -1.77 12.10 15.56
CA THR A 341 -0.63 12.66 14.82
C THR A 341 -0.64 14.19 14.83
N GLN A 342 -1.83 14.81 14.72
CA GLN A 342 -1.96 16.28 14.77
C GLN A 342 -1.59 16.83 16.14
N VAL A 343 -2.09 16.21 17.23
CA VAL A 343 -1.78 16.64 18.60
C VAL A 343 -0.30 16.41 18.93
N ALA A 344 0.27 15.29 18.50
CA ALA A 344 1.68 15.00 18.68
C ALA A 344 2.58 16.05 17.97
N LEU A 345 2.23 16.44 16.75
CA LEU A 345 2.98 17.47 16.04
C LEU A 345 2.76 18.87 16.63
N GLU A 346 1.55 19.14 17.14
CA GLU A 346 1.24 20.41 17.83
C GLU A 346 2.13 20.63 19.06
N SER A 347 2.42 19.57 19.81
CA SER A 347 3.31 19.68 20.98
C SER A 347 4.76 19.98 20.60
N GLU A 348 5.19 19.61 19.42
CA GLU A 348 6.58 19.81 18.96
C GLU A 348 6.79 21.16 18.23
N VAL A 349 5.81 21.60 17.43
CA VAL A 349 5.96 22.79 16.56
C VAL A 349 4.84 23.82 16.76
N GLY A 350 3.99 23.65 17.77
CA GLY A 350 2.89 24.55 18.09
C GLY A 350 1.72 24.48 17.10
N ALA A 351 0.90 25.53 17.07
CA ALA A 351 -0.34 25.60 16.29
C ALA A 351 -0.19 25.37 14.77
N ALA A 352 1.02 25.46 14.23
CA ALA A 352 1.30 25.13 12.83
C ALA A 352 1.24 23.61 12.57
N GLY A 353 1.43 22.77 13.61
CA GLY A 353 1.45 21.31 13.50
C GLY A 353 0.17 20.71 12.92
N PRO A 354 -1.01 20.94 13.53
CA PRO A 354 -2.29 20.42 13.01
C PRO A 354 -2.59 20.88 11.58
N ILE A 355 -2.24 22.14 11.24
CA ILE A 355 -2.43 22.70 9.90
C ILE A 355 -1.56 21.97 8.90
N PHE A 356 -0.27 21.77 9.22
CA PHE A 356 0.65 21.06 8.35
C PHE A 356 0.18 19.61 8.10
N ILE A 357 -0.23 18.89 9.16
CA ILE A 357 -0.75 17.52 9.01
C ILE A 357 -2.03 17.50 8.18
N ALA A 358 -2.95 18.44 8.36
CA ALA A 358 -4.17 18.51 7.57
C ALA A 358 -3.89 18.70 6.08
N ILE A 359 -2.95 19.57 5.73
CA ILE A 359 -2.51 19.79 4.35
C ILE A 359 -1.77 18.55 3.82
N ALA A 360 -0.85 17.99 4.60
CA ALA A 360 -0.08 16.80 4.21
C ALA A 360 -1.01 15.60 3.96
N ILE A 361 -1.91 15.29 4.89
CA ILE A 361 -2.83 14.16 4.73
C ILE A 361 -3.83 14.38 3.60
N PHE A 362 -4.25 15.62 3.35
CA PHE A 362 -5.08 15.93 2.19
C PHE A 362 -4.40 15.46 0.91
N PHE A 363 -3.16 15.81 0.68
CA PHE A 363 -2.45 15.44 -0.53
C PHE A 363 -2.09 13.95 -0.57
N PHE A 364 -1.61 13.36 0.52
CA PHE A 364 -1.29 11.94 0.59
C PHE A 364 -2.52 11.07 0.40
N ALA A 365 -3.57 11.28 1.19
CA ALA A 365 -4.76 10.46 1.10
C ALA A 365 -5.54 10.72 -0.20
N PHE A 366 -5.52 11.95 -0.73
CA PHE A 366 -6.12 12.25 -2.02
C PHE A 366 -5.39 11.54 -3.17
N SER A 367 -4.06 11.49 -3.15
CA SER A 367 -3.30 10.71 -4.13
C SER A 367 -3.60 9.21 -4.04
N SER A 368 -3.83 8.70 -2.81
CA SER A 368 -4.23 7.31 -2.59
C SER A 368 -5.67 7.05 -3.11
N ILE A 369 -6.62 7.98 -2.95
CA ILE A 369 -7.95 7.86 -3.57
C ILE A 369 -7.82 7.63 -5.07
N ILE A 370 -6.96 8.39 -5.73
CA ILE A 370 -6.76 8.31 -7.17
C ILE A 370 -6.04 7.01 -7.57
N GLY A 371 -5.02 6.60 -6.83
CA GLY A 371 -4.29 5.34 -7.04
C GLY A 371 -5.17 4.11 -6.84
N ASN A 372 -5.96 4.12 -5.77
CA ASN A 372 -6.91 3.05 -5.43
C ASN A 372 -7.99 2.88 -6.50
N TYR A 373 -8.51 4.00 -7.03
CA TYR A 373 -9.43 3.96 -8.16
C TYR A 373 -8.81 3.24 -9.37
N TYR A 374 -7.54 3.52 -9.67
CA TYR A 374 -6.87 2.86 -10.80
C TYR A 374 -6.82 1.33 -10.65
N TYR A 375 -6.51 0.83 -9.45
CA TYR A 375 -6.51 -0.62 -9.20
C TYR A 375 -7.88 -1.25 -9.43
N GLY A 376 -8.95 -0.60 -8.98
CA GLY A 376 -10.31 -1.08 -9.25
C GLY A 376 -10.69 -0.98 -10.73
N GLU A 377 -10.38 0.12 -11.42
CA GLU A 377 -10.69 0.26 -12.85
C GLU A 377 -10.00 -0.84 -13.67
N ALA A 378 -8.72 -1.14 -13.41
CA ALA A 378 -7.99 -2.20 -14.09
C ALA A 378 -8.66 -3.57 -13.92
N ASN A 379 -9.17 -3.86 -12.73
CA ASN A 379 -9.83 -5.12 -12.41
C ASN A 379 -11.30 -5.19 -12.89
N VAL A 380 -12.04 -4.09 -12.88
CA VAL A 380 -13.37 -4.03 -13.52
C VAL A 380 -13.24 -4.22 -15.03
N ARG A 381 -12.22 -3.67 -15.68
CA ARG A 381 -11.93 -3.93 -17.11
C ARG A 381 -11.57 -5.37 -17.38
N PHE A 382 -10.94 -6.07 -16.44
CA PHE A 382 -10.73 -7.52 -16.52
C PHE A 382 -12.05 -8.32 -16.49
N LEU A 383 -13.01 -7.88 -15.68
CA LEU A 383 -14.31 -8.53 -15.54
C LEU A 383 -15.27 -8.23 -16.71
N THR A 384 -15.25 -6.99 -17.22
CA THR A 384 -16.18 -6.52 -18.24
C THR A 384 -15.62 -5.36 -19.06
N GLN A 385 -15.94 -5.36 -20.36
CA GLN A 385 -15.58 -4.26 -21.27
C GLN A 385 -16.70 -3.20 -21.42
N LYS A 386 -17.80 -3.31 -20.64
CA LYS A 386 -18.95 -2.40 -20.75
C LYS A 386 -18.60 -1.01 -20.22
N PRO A 387 -18.72 0.07 -21.03
CA PRO A 387 -18.45 1.44 -20.58
C PRO A 387 -19.32 1.88 -19.39
N SER A 388 -20.54 1.36 -19.31
CA SER A 388 -21.47 1.65 -18.20
C SER A 388 -20.95 1.14 -16.83
N ALA A 389 -20.24 0.02 -16.81
CA ALA A 389 -19.64 -0.50 -15.58
C ALA A 389 -18.50 0.40 -15.09
N ILE A 390 -17.68 0.92 -16.00
CA ILE A 390 -16.62 1.88 -15.67
C ILE A 390 -17.20 3.21 -15.20
N LEU A 391 -18.28 3.68 -15.84
CA LEU A 391 -18.98 4.89 -15.40
C LEU A 391 -19.56 4.70 -14.00
N ALA A 392 -20.25 3.59 -13.75
CA ALA A 392 -20.77 3.25 -12.43
C ALA A 392 -19.65 3.19 -11.38
N LEU A 393 -18.51 2.55 -11.69
CA LEU A 393 -17.36 2.54 -10.80
C LEU A 393 -16.89 3.95 -10.46
N ARG A 394 -16.75 4.84 -11.45
CA ARG A 394 -16.32 6.23 -11.24
C ARG A 394 -17.22 6.97 -10.28
N VAL A 395 -18.54 6.89 -10.49
CA VAL A 395 -19.54 7.57 -9.67
C VAL A 395 -19.58 7.00 -8.25
N ILE A 396 -19.57 5.65 -8.11
CA ILE A 396 -19.59 5.00 -6.81
C ILE A 396 -18.31 5.35 -6.05
N THR A 397 -17.16 5.20 -6.65
CA THR A 397 -15.85 5.39 -6.01
C THR A 397 -15.60 6.86 -5.67
N GLY A 398 -15.64 7.74 -6.67
CA GLY A 398 -15.32 9.17 -6.50
C GLY A 398 -16.42 10.00 -5.84
N GLY A 399 -17.65 9.53 -5.88
CA GLY A 399 -18.81 10.21 -5.28
C GLY A 399 -19.27 9.53 -3.98
N VAL A 400 -19.92 8.36 -4.14
CA VAL A 400 -20.63 7.69 -3.03
C VAL A 400 -19.69 7.27 -1.90
N MET A 401 -18.57 6.62 -2.20
CA MET A 401 -17.66 6.10 -1.17
C MET A 401 -16.82 7.18 -0.51
N VAL A 402 -16.53 8.27 -1.22
CA VAL A 402 -15.91 9.46 -0.63
C VAL A 402 -16.86 10.11 0.37
N MET A 403 -18.15 10.30 0.01
CA MET A 403 -19.16 10.83 0.93
C MET A 403 -19.42 9.89 2.10
N PHE A 404 -19.52 8.58 1.85
CA PHE A 404 -19.66 7.60 2.93
C PHE A 404 -18.51 7.69 3.94
N GLY A 405 -17.26 7.74 3.46
CA GLY A 405 -16.09 7.90 4.33
C GLY A 405 -16.12 9.20 5.16
N ALA A 406 -16.58 10.30 4.58
CA ALA A 406 -16.66 11.59 5.27
C ALA A 406 -17.62 11.57 6.48
N ILE A 407 -18.70 10.79 6.41
CA ILE A 407 -19.77 10.78 7.44
C ILE A 407 -19.77 9.54 8.34
N ALA A 408 -19.08 8.47 7.93
CA ALA A 408 -19.00 7.22 8.72
C ALA A 408 -18.07 7.35 9.91
N SER A 409 -18.28 6.52 10.94
CA SER A 409 -17.37 6.45 12.08
C SER A 409 -16.01 5.88 11.68
N LEU A 410 -14.95 6.34 12.36
CA LEU A 410 -13.58 5.87 12.15
C LEU A 410 -13.48 4.34 12.29
N ASP A 411 -14.07 3.79 13.36
CA ASP A 411 -14.02 2.35 13.65
C ASP A 411 -14.68 1.50 12.57
N LEU A 412 -15.81 1.96 12.01
CA LEU A 412 -16.49 1.24 10.94
C LEU A 412 -15.67 1.22 9.66
N VAL A 413 -15.11 2.35 9.22
CA VAL A 413 -14.32 2.38 7.97
C VAL A 413 -13.06 1.53 8.09
N TRP A 414 -12.40 1.50 9.26
CA TRP A 414 -11.24 0.65 9.51
C TRP A 414 -11.64 -0.84 9.60
N SER A 415 -12.76 -1.17 10.24
CA SER A 415 -13.24 -2.55 10.33
C SER A 415 -13.56 -3.14 8.96
N ILE A 416 -14.21 -2.35 8.09
CA ILE A 416 -14.49 -2.72 6.69
C ILE A 416 -13.17 -2.87 5.91
N GLY A 417 -12.23 -1.95 6.09
CA GLY A 417 -10.91 -2.01 5.48
C GLY A 417 -10.16 -3.29 5.84
N ASP A 418 -10.06 -3.59 7.13
CA ASP A 418 -9.39 -4.78 7.65
C ASP A 418 -10.04 -6.07 7.12
N PHE A 419 -11.38 -6.11 6.96
CA PHE A 419 -12.11 -7.25 6.43
C PHE A 419 -11.75 -7.54 4.97
N PHE A 420 -11.86 -6.55 4.11
CA PHE A 420 -11.56 -6.74 2.68
C PHE A 420 -10.07 -6.94 2.44
N MET A 421 -9.20 -6.27 3.21
CA MET A 421 -7.74 -6.50 3.19
C MET A 421 -7.41 -7.96 3.51
N ALA A 422 -8.07 -8.55 4.50
CA ALA A 422 -7.84 -9.95 4.83
C ALA A 422 -8.22 -10.89 3.67
N LEU A 423 -9.36 -10.68 3.06
CA LEU A 423 -9.85 -11.54 1.97
C LEU A 423 -8.97 -11.46 0.72
N ILE A 424 -8.58 -10.24 0.32
CA ILE A 424 -7.75 -10.06 -0.87
C ILE A 424 -6.35 -10.64 -0.65
N THR A 425 -5.78 -10.43 0.55
CA THR A 425 -4.46 -10.93 0.90
C THR A 425 -4.42 -12.45 0.88
N ILE A 426 -5.40 -13.13 1.50
CA ILE A 426 -5.47 -14.60 1.46
C ILE A 426 -5.52 -15.12 0.01
N CYS A 427 -6.38 -14.51 -0.82
CA CYS A 427 -6.50 -14.89 -2.23
C CYS A 427 -5.16 -14.72 -2.97
N ASN A 428 -4.48 -13.59 -2.77
CA ASN A 428 -3.20 -13.32 -3.41
C ASN A 428 -2.06 -14.22 -2.89
N LEU A 429 -1.98 -14.46 -1.58
CA LEU A 429 -0.94 -15.34 -1.00
C LEU A 429 -1.00 -16.75 -1.57
N VAL A 430 -2.20 -17.32 -1.76
CA VAL A 430 -2.38 -18.62 -2.41
C VAL A 430 -1.81 -18.61 -3.83
N ALA A 431 -2.08 -17.53 -4.58
CA ALA A 431 -1.61 -17.41 -5.95
C ALA A 431 -0.08 -17.30 -6.03
N ILE A 432 0.53 -16.41 -5.22
CA ILE A 432 1.98 -16.19 -5.28
C ILE A 432 2.78 -17.36 -4.67
N LEU A 433 2.24 -18.12 -3.72
CA LEU A 433 2.86 -19.36 -3.25
C LEU A 433 2.90 -20.40 -4.37
N THR A 434 1.82 -20.55 -5.13
CA THR A 434 1.72 -21.50 -6.25
C THR A 434 2.65 -21.12 -7.40
N LEU A 435 2.71 -19.83 -7.76
CA LEU A 435 3.44 -19.31 -8.91
C LEU A 435 4.87 -18.84 -8.59
N GLY A 436 5.24 -18.74 -7.33
CA GLY A 436 6.52 -18.18 -6.88
C GLY A 436 7.75 -18.83 -7.52
N LYS A 437 7.66 -20.11 -7.89
CA LYS A 437 8.71 -20.85 -8.59
C LYS A 437 9.18 -20.15 -9.88
N TYR A 438 8.28 -19.47 -10.59
CA TYR A 438 8.62 -18.73 -11.81
C TYR A 438 9.39 -17.43 -11.49
N ALA A 439 9.00 -16.74 -10.43
CA ALA A 439 9.74 -15.57 -9.97
C ALA A 439 11.16 -15.93 -9.49
N PHE A 440 11.35 -17.10 -8.87
CA PHE A 440 12.68 -17.59 -8.49
C PHE A 440 13.56 -17.85 -9.71
N ARG A 441 13.02 -18.51 -10.75
CA ARG A 441 13.75 -18.77 -12.01
C ARG A 441 14.13 -17.47 -12.70
N LEU A 442 13.22 -16.48 -12.77
CA LEU A 442 13.50 -15.16 -13.31
C LEU A 442 14.61 -14.43 -12.52
N LEU A 443 14.60 -14.53 -11.20
CA LEU A 443 15.64 -13.93 -10.37
C LEU A 443 17.00 -14.57 -10.62
N ASP A 444 17.05 -15.88 -10.81
CA ASP A 444 18.29 -16.59 -11.09
C ASP A 444 18.83 -16.23 -12.49
N ASP A 445 17.96 -16.13 -13.51
CA ASP A 445 18.32 -15.63 -14.84
C ASP A 445 18.87 -14.20 -14.79
N TYR A 446 18.17 -13.29 -14.12
CA TYR A 446 18.60 -11.91 -13.92
C TYR A 446 19.99 -11.82 -13.28
N ARG A 447 20.22 -12.60 -12.22
CA ARG A 447 21.51 -12.66 -11.53
C ARG A 447 22.62 -13.24 -12.39
N GLN A 448 22.34 -14.25 -13.19
CA GLN A 448 23.30 -14.85 -14.12
C GLN A 448 23.76 -13.83 -15.16
N GLN A 449 22.84 -13.10 -15.78
CA GLN A 449 23.16 -12.04 -16.73
C GLN A 449 23.97 -10.91 -16.07
N LYS A 450 23.62 -10.50 -14.85
CA LYS A 450 24.40 -9.49 -14.09
C LYS A 450 25.83 -9.96 -13.78
N ARG A 451 26.02 -11.23 -13.41
CA ARG A 451 27.36 -11.82 -13.18
C ARG A 451 28.17 -11.91 -14.45
N ALA A 452 27.54 -12.10 -15.59
CA ALA A 452 28.19 -12.08 -16.92
C ALA A 452 28.50 -10.64 -17.39
N GLY A 453 28.28 -9.60 -16.56
CA GLY A 453 28.61 -8.22 -16.89
C GLY A 453 27.52 -7.46 -17.68
N VAL A 454 26.36 -8.06 -17.89
CA VAL A 454 25.25 -7.40 -18.61
C VAL A 454 24.67 -6.28 -17.74
N LYS A 455 24.81 -5.03 -18.18
CA LYS A 455 24.33 -3.85 -17.43
C LYS A 455 22.80 -3.83 -17.29
N SER A 456 22.08 -4.18 -18.37
CA SER A 456 20.62 -4.22 -18.42
C SER A 456 20.16 -5.60 -18.89
N PRO A 457 19.89 -6.56 -17.98
CA PRO A 457 19.39 -7.89 -18.33
C PRO A 457 18.12 -7.84 -19.17
N ILE A 458 17.99 -8.78 -20.11
CA ILE A 458 16.85 -8.92 -21.01
C ILE A 458 16.26 -10.31 -20.79
N PHE A 459 14.95 -10.37 -20.58
CA PHE A 459 14.24 -11.64 -20.47
C PHE A 459 13.75 -12.10 -21.84
N LYS A 460 13.94 -13.38 -22.13
CA LYS A 460 13.43 -14.04 -23.32
C LYS A 460 12.49 -15.18 -22.90
N ARG A 461 11.27 -15.22 -23.43
CA ARG A 461 10.25 -16.23 -23.07
C ARG A 461 10.71 -17.67 -23.32
N GLU A 462 11.58 -17.88 -24.31
CA GLU A 462 12.16 -19.18 -24.65
C GLU A 462 12.95 -19.81 -23.49
N THR A 463 13.40 -19.01 -22.54
CA THR A 463 14.08 -19.52 -21.31
C THR A 463 13.11 -20.23 -20.35
N MET A 464 11.80 -20.11 -20.61
CA MET A 464 10.72 -20.73 -19.82
C MET A 464 9.75 -21.54 -20.71
N PRO A 465 10.20 -22.63 -21.35
CA PRO A 465 9.40 -23.37 -22.34
C PRO A 465 8.13 -24.00 -21.75
N ASP A 466 8.11 -24.26 -20.44
CA ASP A 466 6.97 -24.84 -19.71
C ASP A 466 5.76 -23.88 -19.61
N ILE A 467 5.99 -22.57 -19.72
CA ILE A 467 4.94 -21.53 -19.66
C ILE A 467 5.00 -20.56 -20.83
N GLU A 468 5.76 -20.86 -21.86
CA GLU A 468 5.95 -19.98 -23.02
C GLU A 468 4.64 -19.54 -23.66
N LYS A 469 3.65 -20.45 -23.72
CA LYS A 469 2.31 -20.18 -24.28
C LYS A 469 1.48 -19.22 -23.44
N ASP A 470 1.78 -19.11 -22.15
CA ASP A 470 1.07 -18.27 -21.19
C ASP A 470 1.67 -16.86 -21.10
N ILE A 471 2.84 -16.62 -21.72
CA ILE A 471 3.58 -15.37 -21.72
C ILE A 471 3.38 -14.65 -23.05
N GLU A 472 2.79 -13.45 -23.05
CA GLU A 472 2.46 -12.71 -24.27
C GLU A 472 3.50 -11.65 -24.63
N CYS A 473 3.89 -10.80 -23.68
CA CYS A 473 4.61 -9.55 -23.95
C CYS A 473 6.15 -9.67 -24.00
N TRP A 474 6.69 -10.89 -23.96
CA TRP A 474 8.13 -11.15 -23.89
C TRP A 474 8.58 -12.02 -25.08
N GLY A 475 9.47 -11.53 -25.90
CA GLY A 475 10.05 -12.34 -27.00
C GLY A 475 9.73 -11.85 -28.39
N GLN A 476 9.95 -10.57 -28.64
CA GLN A 476 10.26 -10.07 -29.99
C GLN A 476 11.71 -9.60 -30.04
#